data_08da052cf88dc136107e2af36a7785d3
#
_entry.id   08da052cf88dc136107e2af36a7785d3
#
_cell.length_a   1.000
_cell.length_b   1.000
_cell.length_c   1.000
_cell.angle_alpha   90.00
_cell.angle_beta   90.00
_cell.angle_gamma   90.00
#
_symmetry.space_group_name_H-M   'P 1'
#
loop_
_entity.id
_entity.type
_entity.pdbx_description
1 polymer ?
#
loop_
_entity_poly.entity_id
_entity_poly.type
_entity_poly.pdbx_seq_one_letter_code
_entity_poly.pdbx_strand_id
1 'polypeptide(L)'
;ARVSMGLALAACAACAGMRHKDEDPPPQAFYTVTAEIALARHQPRIAALQYAAAAANETDVQLLQRAAQVAADCLQPSLAAKVAARWTEVDPQSVEARRAAAQAALALYKIDQAAGHYMAVLRSSPKGTDAEFAALEIYLDGNDNVFGARQLADRLVGAFPSSEAALRVQGFATLRADDPAAAVRSFTAALAMPAGEHDNNDSAHRELLQSLARARIMAGDAEQPLAQAQNSVERDNTPANRLDYVLLLMAAQRDAAALQQLEILRHNTEYAPVALRLLGLIEFQEGHLDAATARFADLLRTEKYLDDAFYYLGLIADRHNDPEHALRLYAEVQSGENAVPALLRATTILQTHGAAPAAEELIDRLVEDEPGRAPEILTASARNHVEAGDLPRAVAILEQAATEYPDSVDLRYAIASAYEEQGRIAGSLHELSELLKLRPEDPAAQNALGYTLADHSRDLKRAYQLIERAYAAAPRNSAILDSMGWVLFRQGHIAEAEPYLRAAYAGDGGGDIAAHLGEVLWRLGYANDAEHIWAEAGAADGDNRLLKATRQRLRSTQQPSAPAGQPASPSKSPAPSPATPPMRLPAPTVN
;
A
#
# COMPACT_ATOMS: atom_id res chain seq x y z
N ALA A 1 6.75 -40.59 5.37
CA ALA A 1 7.96 -39.74 5.37
C ALA A 1 7.80 -38.49 6.26
N ARG A 2 6.57 -37.98 6.42
CA ARG A 2 6.27 -36.74 7.20
C ARG A 2 6.32 -36.89 8.73
N VAL A 3 6.26 -38.10 9.28
CA VAL A 3 6.30 -38.34 10.74
C VAL A 3 7.73 -38.33 11.32
N SER A 4 8.75 -38.60 10.50
CA SER A 4 10.14 -38.59 10.93
C SER A 4 10.79 -37.20 10.97
N MET A 5 10.19 -36.18 10.32
CA MET A 5 10.74 -34.81 10.25
C MET A 5 10.35 -33.96 11.46
N GLY A 6 9.18 -34.24 12.08
CA GLY A 6 8.76 -33.55 13.31
C GLY A 6 9.61 -33.88 14.54
N LEU A 7 10.22 -35.05 14.58
CA LEU A 7 11.11 -35.48 15.68
C LEU A 7 12.52 -34.86 15.59
N ALA A 8 13.00 -34.54 14.39
CA ALA A 8 14.29 -33.87 14.22
C ALA A 8 14.24 -32.36 14.57
N LEU A 9 13.11 -31.69 14.28
CA LEU A 9 12.89 -30.29 14.68
C LEU A 9 12.64 -30.14 16.19
N ALA A 10 11.95 -31.10 16.80
CA ALA A 10 11.80 -31.15 18.26
C ALA A 10 13.14 -31.38 18.98
N ALA A 11 14.04 -32.14 18.38
CA ALA A 11 15.39 -32.36 18.93
C ALA A 11 16.26 -31.09 18.85
N CYS A 12 16.17 -30.26 17.78
CA CYS A 12 16.87 -28.99 17.70
C CYS A 12 16.29 -27.92 18.66
N ALA A 13 14.96 -27.88 18.83
CA ALA A 13 14.33 -26.98 19.80
C ALA A 13 14.60 -27.40 21.26
N ALA A 14 14.66 -28.70 21.54
CA ALA A 14 15.04 -29.23 22.85
C ALA A 14 16.52 -28.99 23.18
N CYS A 15 17.43 -29.05 22.19
CA CYS A 15 18.84 -28.68 22.38
C CYS A 15 19.04 -27.19 22.63
N ALA A 16 18.18 -26.31 22.10
CA ALA A 16 18.23 -24.88 22.40
C ALA A 16 17.79 -24.52 23.82
N GLY A 17 16.99 -25.40 24.47
CA GLY A 17 16.50 -25.24 25.84
C GLY A 17 17.43 -25.77 26.93
N MET A 18 18.39 -26.64 26.61
CA MET A 18 19.37 -27.22 27.54
C MET A 18 20.72 -26.51 27.46
N ARG A 19 20.77 -25.21 27.68
CA ARG A 19 22.05 -24.53 27.89
C ARG A 19 22.54 -24.79 29.32
N HIS A 20 23.56 -25.64 29.46
CA HIS A 20 24.47 -25.55 30.58
C HIS A 20 25.10 -24.15 30.58
N LYS A 21 25.20 -23.51 31.73
CA LYS A 21 25.64 -22.12 31.91
C LYS A 21 27.10 -21.83 31.54
N ASP A 22 27.87 -22.82 31.07
CA ASP A 22 29.31 -22.75 30.89
C ASP A 22 29.84 -23.29 29.54
N GLU A 23 29.00 -23.40 28.50
CA GLU A 23 29.50 -23.70 27.16
C GLU A 23 29.82 -22.41 26.39
N ASP A 24 31.04 -22.29 25.88
CA ASP A 24 31.45 -21.21 24.99
C ASP A 24 30.49 -21.13 23.78
N PRO A 25 30.14 -19.92 23.33
CA PRO A 25 29.28 -19.77 22.16
C PRO A 25 29.89 -20.51 20.95
N PRO A 26 29.06 -21.13 20.07
CA PRO A 26 29.56 -21.81 18.89
C PRO A 26 30.47 -20.89 18.08
N PRO A 27 31.49 -21.44 17.39
CA PRO A 27 32.36 -20.63 16.54
C PRO A 27 31.54 -19.95 15.44
N GLN A 28 31.97 -18.77 15.02
CA GLN A 28 31.31 -17.95 14.00
C GLN A 28 30.95 -18.75 12.72
N ALA A 29 31.85 -19.61 12.25
CA ALA A 29 31.62 -20.47 11.10
C ALA A 29 30.38 -21.38 11.24
N PHE A 30 29.99 -21.74 12.46
CA PHE A 30 28.78 -22.51 12.71
C PHE A 30 27.54 -21.71 12.34
N TYR A 31 27.48 -20.44 12.72
CA TYR A 31 26.34 -19.57 12.43
C TYR A 31 26.21 -19.29 10.92
N THR A 32 27.31 -18.97 10.24
CA THR A 32 27.29 -18.70 8.79
C THR A 32 26.92 -19.94 7.97
N VAL A 33 27.47 -21.11 8.28
CA VAL A 33 27.10 -22.37 7.61
C VAL A 33 25.63 -22.73 7.87
N THR A 34 25.17 -22.57 9.10
CA THR A 34 23.77 -22.84 9.44
C THR A 34 22.83 -21.87 8.72
N ALA A 35 23.23 -20.60 8.57
CA ALA A 35 22.46 -19.61 7.82
C ALA A 35 22.36 -19.98 6.33
N GLU A 36 23.45 -20.35 5.68
CA GLU A 36 23.43 -20.77 4.27
C GLU A 36 22.60 -22.06 4.05
N ILE A 37 22.66 -23.02 4.99
CA ILE A 37 21.78 -24.20 4.96
C ILE A 37 20.31 -23.78 5.10
N ALA A 38 20.00 -22.80 5.96
CA ALA A 38 18.66 -22.30 6.14
C ALA A 38 18.14 -21.58 4.87
N LEU A 39 18.98 -20.77 4.20
CA LEU A 39 18.66 -20.17 2.90
C LEU A 39 18.35 -21.26 1.85
N ALA A 40 19.19 -22.27 1.74
CA ALA A 40 18.99 -23.38 0.81
C ALA A 40 17.74 -24.23 1.13
N ARG A 41 17.17 -24.10 2.32
CA ARG A 41 15.94 -24.77 2.77
C ARG A 41 14.73 -23.85 2.80
N HIS A 42 14.80 -22.66 2.24
CA HIS A 42 13.75 -21.65 2.26
C HIS A 42 13.23 -21.34 3.68
N GLN A 43 14.17 -21.18 4.65
CA GLN A 43 13.91 -20.84 6.04
C GLN A 43 14.41 -19.43 6.36
N PRO A 44 13.74 -18.36 5.85
CA PRO A 44 14.26 -17.01 5.83
C PRO A 44 14.55 -16.46 7.22
N ARG A 45 13.65 -16.68 8.17
CA ARG A 45 13.86 -16.22 9.54
C ARG A 45 15.06 -16.87 10.22
N ILE A 46 15.23 -18.19 10.03
CA ILE A 46 16.37 -18.92 10.63
C ILE A 46 17.68 -18.39 10.01
N ALA A 47 17.72 -18.20 8.69
CA ALA A 47 18.88 -17.65 8.01
C ALA A 47 19.26 -16.28 8.55
N ALA A 48 18.30 -15.36 8.65
CA ALA A 48 18.52 -14.01 9.18
C ALA A 48 18.96 -14.01 10.66
N LEU A 49 18.36 -14.87 11.50
CA LEU A 49 18.75 -15.02 12.90
C LEU A 49 20.20 -15.54 13.05
N GLN A 50 20.59 -16.52 12.24
CA GLN A 50 21.94 -17.08 12.29
C GLN A 50 22.98 -16.08 11.78
N TYR A 51 22.70 -15.36 10.68
CA TYR A 51 23.57 -14.30 10.21
C TYR A 51 23.66 -13.13 11.21
N ALA A 52 22.57 -12.72 11.84
CA ALA A 52 22.59 -11.70 12.86
C ALA A 52 23.38 -12.12 14.11
N ALA A 53 23.32 -13.41 14.48
CA ALA A 53 24.16 -13.98 15.55
C ALA A 53 25.64 -13.99 15.17
N ALA A 54 25.98 -14.36 13.93
CA ALA A 54 27.35 -14.30 13.41
C ALA A 54 27.91 -12.88 13.43
N ALA A 55 27.08 -11.88 13.12
CA ALA A 55 27.47 -10.47 13.01
C ALA A 55 27.56 -9.74 14.37
N ALA A 56 27.01 -10.29 15.45
CA ALA A 56 26.77 -9.57 16.71
C ALA A 56 28.04 -8.94 17.34
N ASN A 57 29.18 -9.63 17.26
CA ASN A 57 30.47 -9.18 17.82
C ASN A 57 31.57 -9.08 16.77
N GLU A 58 31.19 -9.08 15.51
CA GLU A 58 32.13 -9.18 14.39
C GLU A 58 32.63 -7.79 13.97
N THR A 59 33.83 -7.80 13.36
CA THR A 59 34.47 -6.64 12.75
C THR A 59 34.75 -6.83 11.26
N ASP A 60 34.50 -8.02 10.72
CA ASP A 60 34.60 -8.28 9.28
C ASP A 60 33.46 -7.60 8.54
N VAL A 61 33.81 -6.58 7.77
CA VAL A 61 32.87 -5.76 7.00
C VAL A 61 32.10 -6.61 5.97
N GLN A 62 32.75 -7.60 5.36
CA GLN A 62 32.08 -8.44 4.34
C GLN A 62 30.99 -9.31 4.98
N LEU A 63 31.25 -9.85 6.16
CA LEU A 63 30.25 -10.59 6.91
C LEU A 63 29.10 -9.69 7.37
N LEU A 64 29.40 -8.50 7.89
CA LEU A 64 28.37 -7.53 8.32
C LEU A 64 27.49 -7.11 7.16
N GLN A 65 28.08 -6.85 5.99
CA GLN A 65 27.34 -6.55 4.76
C GLN A 65 26.42 -7.70 4.35
N ARG A 66 26.96 -8.94 4.28
CA ARG A 66 26.18 -10.13 3.94
C ARG A 66 25.04 -10.38 4.91
N ALA A 67 25.30 -10.23 6.21
CA ALA A 67 24.29 -10.42 7.25
C ALA A 67 23.17 -9.36 7.18
N ALA A 68 23.50 -8.09 6.91
CA ALA A 68 22.54 -7.03 6.71
C ALA A 68 21.67 -7.28 5.47
N GLN A 69 22.30 -7.70 4.35
CA GLN A 69 21.61 -8.04 3.12
C GLN A 69 20.64 -9.21 3.34
N VAL A 70 21.12 -10.33 3.92
CA VAL A 70 20.26 -11.50 4.19
C VAL A 70 19.10 -11.14 5.10
N ALA A 71 19.31 -10.32 6.14
CA ALA A 71 18.22 -9.92 7.01
C ALA A 71 17.16 -9.06 6.28
N ALA A 72 17.60 -8.21 5.33
CA ALA A 72 16.69 -7.41 4.50
C ALA A 72 15.95 -8.29 3.49
N ASP A 73 16.65 -9.15 2.73
CA ASP A 73 16.07 -10.04 1.72
C ASP A 73 15.09 -11.05 2.34
N CYS A 74 15.35 -11.47 3.60
CA CYS A 74 14.46 -12.33 4.37
C CYS A 74 13.32 -11.57 5.07
N LEU A 75 13.11 -10.31 4.79
CA LEU A 75 12.04 -9.45 5.37
C LEU A 75 12.07 -9.41 6.91
N GLN A 76 13.27 -9.29 7.49
CA GLN A 76 13.50 -9.21 8.94
C GLN A 76 14.09 -7.82 9.31
N PRO A 77 13.33 -6.72 9.17
CA PRO A 77 13.87 -5.36 9.36
C PRO A 77 14.42 -5.10 10.77
N SER A 78 13.89 -5.74 11.81
CA SER A 78 14.44 -5.65 13.16
C SER A 78 15.83 -6.26 13.27
N LEU A 79 16.11 -7.35 12.56
CA LEU A 79 17.45 -7.95 12.49
C LEU A 79 18.37 -7.13 11.59
N ALA A 80 17.87 -6.69 10.43
CA ALA A 80 18.61 -5.82 9.53
C ALA A 80 19.09 -4.54 10.25
N ALA A 81 18.23 -3.91 11.05
CA ALA A 81 18.56 -2.72 11.84
C ALA A 81 19.69 -2.99 12.86
N LYS A 82 19.66 -4.14 13.55
CA LYS A 82 20.72 -4.53 14.50
C LYS A 82 22.05 -4.74 13.81
N VAL A 83 22.07 -5.46 12.69
CA VAL A 83 23.30 -5.74 11.94
C VAL A 83 23.83 -4.46 11.29
N ALA A 84 22.98 -3.64 10.70
CA ALA A 84 23.38 -2.37 10.10
C ALA A 84 23.93 -1.38 11.14
N ALA A 85 23.36 -1.35 12.35
CA ALA A 85 23.91 -0.56 13.45
C ALA A 85 25.34 -1.03 13.81
N ARG A 86 25.55 -2.35 13.94
CA ARG A 86 26.88 -2.89 14.16
C ARG A 86 27.85 -2.56 13.03
N TRP A 87 27.39 -2.66 11.77
CA TRP A 87 28.20 -2.30 10.60
C TRP A 87 28.59 -0.82 10.62
N THR A 88 27.68 0.09 10.96
CA THR A 88 28.00 1.52 11.09
C THR A 88 28.94 1.83 12.26
N GLU A 89 28.98 1.02 13.32
CA GLU A 89 29.95 1.14 14.39
C GLU A 89 31.36 0.73 13.93
N VAL A 90 31.47 -0.38 13.17
CA VAL A 90 32.74 -0.91 12.68
C VAL A 90 33.31 -0.05 11.55
N ASP A 91 32.46 0.38 10.63
CA ASP A 91 32.86 1.26 9.52
C ASP A 91 31.94 2.50 9.45
N PRO A 92 32.24 3.53 10.26
CA PRO A 92 31.44 4.74 10.34
C PRO A 92 31.41 5.57 9.04
N GLN A 93 32.31 5.31 8.09
CA GLN A 93 32.38 6.03 6.82
C GLN A 93 31.67 5.28 5.67
N SER A 94 31.25 4.04 5.89
CA SER A 94 30.56 3.25 4.86
C SER A 94 29.21 3.86 4.52
N VAL A 95 29.06 4.23 3.25
CA VAL A 95 27.80 4.70 2.66
C VAL A 95 26.77 3.57 2.62
N GLU A 96 27.23 2.36 2.31
CA GLU A 96 26.42 1.15 2.24
C GLU A 96 25.84 0.77 3.61
N ALA A 97 26.66 0.83 4.68
CA ALA A 97 26.21 0.57 6.04
C ALA A 97 25.11 1.56 6.47
N ARG A 98 25.33 2.85 6.17
CA ARG A 98 24.36 3.90 6.47
C ARG A 98 23.07 3.75 5.67
N ARG A 99 23.16 3.35 4.38
CA ARG A 99 21.99 3.08 3.55
C ARG A 99 21.20 1.90 4.09
N ALA A 100 21.85 0.79 4.45
CA ALA A 100 21.20 -0.35 5.07
C ALA A 100 20.50 0.02 6.40
N ALA A 101 21.17 0.83 7.24
CA ALA A 101 20.58 1.33 8.48
C ALA A 101 19.37 2.23 8.24
N ALA A 102 19.43 3.10 7.22
CA ALA A 102 18.33 3.98 6.83
C ALA A 102 17.10 3.19 6.35
N GLN A 103 17.31 2.21 5.46
CA GLN A 103 16.24 1.36 4.93
C GLN A 103 15.58 0.54 6.03
N ALA A 104 16.37 -0.10 6.91
CA ALA A 104 15.84 -0.84 8.04
C ALA A 104 15.07 0.06 9.03
N ALA A 105 15.57 1.28 9.28
CA ALA A 105 14.88 2.26 10.13
C ALA A 105 13.54 2.71 9.51
N LEU A 106 13.49 2.94 8.18
CA LEU A 106 12.26 3.28 7.48
C LEU A 106 11.24 2.14 7.54
N ALA A 107 11.68 0.89 7.32
CA ALA A 107 10.82 -0.29 7.44
C ALA A 107 10.21 -0.45 8.84
N LEU A 108 10.92 0.01 9.88
CA LEU A 108 10.45 0.03 11.27
C LEU A 108 9.73 1.34 11.67
N TYR A 109 9.43 2.22 10.70
CA TYR A 109 8.83 3.54 10.94
C TYR A 109 9.62 4.46 11.88
N LYS A 110 10.95 4.29 11.96
CA LYS A 110 11.87 5.14 12.75
C LYS A 110 12.38 6.29 11.87
N ILE A 111 11.50 7.21 11.55
CA ILE A 111 11.71 8.20 10.49
C ILE A 111 12.90 9.11 10.75
N ASP A 112 13.07 9.60 11.98
CA ASP A 112 14.20 10.48 12.32
C ASP A 112 15.55 9.76 12.21
N GLN A 113 15.59 8.45 12.56
CA GLN A 113 16.80 7.63 12.37
C GLN A 113 17.08 7.39 10.88
N ALA A 114 16.05 7.04 10.10
CA ALA A 114 16.17 6.89 8.65
C ALA A 114 16.69 8.18 8.00
N ALA A 115 16.11 9.33 8.35
CA ALA A 115 16.54 10.63 7.85
C ALA A 115 17.98 10.95 8.23
N GLY A 116 18.39 10.70 9.48
CA GLY A 116 19.77 10.91 9.93
C GLY A 116 20.79 10.11 9.12
N HIS A 117 20.50 8.83 8.86
CA HIS A 117 21.36 7.97 8.04
C HIS A 117 21.37 8.40 6.56
N TYR A 118 20.19 8.70 5.95
CA TYR A 118 20.14 9.19 4.56
C TYR A 118 20.83 10.54 4.39
N MET A 119 20.70 11.47 5.33
CA MET A 119 21.46 12.74 5.28
C MET A 119 22.97 12.51 5.29
N ALA A 120 23.45 11.51 6.01
CA ALA A 120 24.85 11.14 5.99
C ALA A 120 25.25 10.53 4.63
N VAL A 121 24.45 9.64 4.06
CA VAL A 121 24.64 9.11 2.70
C VAL A 121 24.72 10.24 1.67
N LEU A 122 23.73 11.14 1.66
CA LEU A 122 23.63 12.25 0.71
C LEU A 122 24.84 13.23 0.78
N ARG A 123 25.44 13.38 1.97
CA ARG A 123 26.60 14.28 2.15
C ARG A 123 27.93 13.63 1.84
N SER A 124 28.06 12.32 1.95
CA SER A 124 29.35 11.61 1.87
C SER A 124 29.49 10.68 0.67
N SER A 125 28.43 10.45 -0.10
CA SER A 125 28.49 9.54 -1.23
C SER A 125 29.42 10.04 -2.33
N PRO A 126 30.31 9.18 -2.84
CA PRO A 126 31.15 9.51 -3.98
C PRO A 126 30.37 9.63 -5.30
N LYS A 127 29.13 9.14 -5.34
CA LYS A 127 28.24 9.27 -6.52
C LYS A 127 27.62 10.66 -6.66
N GLY A 128 27.69 11.48 -5.61
CA GLY A 128 27.06 12.80 -5.55
C GLY A 128 25.61 12.76 -5.04
N THR A 129 25.17 13.89 -4.53
CA THR A 129 23.87 14.05 -3.85
C THR A 129 22.68 13.73 -4.77
N ASP A 130 22.71 14.18 -6.03
CA ASP A 130 21.59 14.00 -6.96
C ASP A 130 21.42 12.54 -7.39
N ALA A 131 22.54 11.82 -7.61
CA ALA A 131 22.48 10.38 -7.90
C ALA A 131 21.93 9.58 -6.72
N GLU A 132 22.21 9.99 -5.48
CA GLU A 132 21.65 9.33 -4.29
C GLU A 132 20.17 9.66 -4.10
N PHE A 133 19.72 10.87 -4.42
CA PHE A 133 18.30 11.19 -4.44
C PHE A 133 17.54 10.40 -5.52
N ALA A 134 18.11 10.22 -6.71
CA ALA A 134 17.50 9.38 -7.75
C ALA A 134 17.38 7.90 -7.30
N ALA A 135 18.40 7.37 -6.65
CA ALA A 135 18.34 6.02 -6.09
C ALA A 135 17.31 5.91 -4.95
N LEU A 136 17.18 6.95 -4.12
CA LEU A 136 16.17 7.01 -3.07
C LEU A 136 14.75 7.08 -3.65
N GLU A 137 14.54 7.83 -4.71
CA GLU A 137 13.25 7.92 -5.40
C GLU A 137 12.77 6.55 -5.86
N ILE A 138 13.63 5.80 -6.56
CA ILE A 138 13.33 4.41 -7.00
C ILE A 138 13.01 3.51 -5.79
N TYR A 139 13.80 3.62 -4.71
CA TYR A 139 13.57 2.83 -3.51
C TYR A 139 12.22 3.17 -2.84
N LEU A 140 11.87 4.46 -2.76
CA LEU A 140 10.62 4.90 -2.16
C LEU A 140 9.41 4.58 -3.05
N ASP A 141 9.56 4.54 -4.35
CA ASP A 141 8.48 4.18 -5.27
C ASP A 141 8.03 2.73 -5.08
N GLY A 142 8.96 1.81 -4.85
CA GLY A 142 8.66 0.41 -4.51
C GLY A 142 8.36 0.15 -3.02
N ASN A 143 8.23 1.18 -2.17
CA ASN A 143 8.07 0.99 -0.73
C ASN A 143 6.62 1.16 -0.27
N ASP A 144 6.06 0.15 0.41
CA ASP A 144 4.67 0.15 0.88
C ASP A 144 4.42 1.07 2.08
N ASN A 145 5.48 1.52 2.77
CA ASN A 145 5.38 2.48 3.86
C ASN A 145 5.22 3.91 3.34
N VAL A 146 4.09 4.19 2.69
CA VAL A 146 3.80 5.46 2.00
C VAL A 146 3.89 6.67 2.95
N PHE A 147 3.33 6.57 4.15
CA PHE A 147 3.38 7.67 5.13
C PHE A 147 4.80 7.88 5.67
N GLY A 148 5.54 6.81 5.91
CA GLY A 148 6.95 6.90 6.32
C GLY A 148 7.84 7.48 5.23
N ALA A 149 7.62 7.10 3.97
CA ALA A 149 8.32 7.65 2.81
C ALA A 149 8.08 9.17 2.68
N ARG A 150 6.83 9.61 2.83
CA ARG A 150 6.48 11.05 2.85
C ARG A 150 7.19 11.79 3.97
N GLN A 151 7.11 11.30 5.19
CA GLN A 151 7.75 11.96 6.35
C GLN A 151 9.28 12.00 6.20
N LEU A 152 9.88 10.93 5.66
CA LEU A 152 11.30 10.92 5.33
C LEU A 152 11.66 12.00 4.32
N ALA A 153 10.90 12.10 3.22
CA ALA A 153 11.11 13.13 2.19
C ALA A 153 11.00 14.55 2.77
N ASP A 154 10.03 14.80 3.65
CA ASP A 154 9.85 16.09 4.35
C ASP A 154 11.09 16.45 5.19
N ARG A 155 11.68 15.46 5.93
CA ARG A 155 12.93 15.67 6.69
C ARG A 155 14.12 15.99 5.79
N LEU A 156 14.20 15.31 4.64
CA LEU A 156 15.30 15.51 3.68
C LEU A 156 15.22 16.87 3.00
N VAL A 157 14.04 17.33 2.59
CA VAL A 157 13.86 18.70 2.07
C VAL A 157 14.24 19.74 3.13
N GLY A 158 13.88 19.53 4.40
CA GLY A 158 14.32 20.40 5.49
C GLY A 158 15.85 20.51 5.62
N ALA A 159 16.58 19.43 5.30
CA ALA A 159 18.05 19.39 5.35
C ALA A 159 18.71 19.87 4.03
N PHE A 160 18.01 19.77 2.90
CA PHE A 160 18.48 20.13 1.55
C PHE A 160 17.45 21.04 0.82
N PRO A 161 17.12 22.22 1.36
CA PRO A 161 16.01 23.04 0.87
C PRO A 161 16.25 23.64 -0.53
N SER A 162 17.50 23.66 -1.00
CA SER A 162 17.88 24.16 -2.32
C SER A 162 18.18 23.03 -3.31
N SER A 163 17.82 21.77 -3.01
CA SER A 163 18.00 20.64 -3.91
C SER A 163 16.73 20.39 -4.70
N GLU A 164 16.80 20.50 -6.02
CA GLU A 164 15.72 20.12 -6.94
C GLU A 164 15.36 18.65 -6.75
N ALA A 165 16.37 17.77 -6.67
CA ALA A 165 16.17 16.33 -6.47
C ALA A 165 15.46 16.00 -5.15
N ALA A 166 15.74 16.72 -4.06
CA ALA A 166 15.02 16.54 -2.79
C ALA A 166 13.54 16.93 -2.92
N LEU A 167 13.26 18.07 -3.57
CA LEU A 167 11.89 18.55 -3.82
C LEU A 167 11.13 17.61 -4.75
N ARG A 168 11.80 17.01 -5.73
CA ARG A 168 11.22 16.02 -6.64
C ARG A 168 10.82 14.76 -5.87
N VAL A 169 11.72 14.18 -5.06
CA VAL A 169 11.42 13.03 -4.19
C VAL A 169 10.25 13.34 -3.25
N GLN A 170 10.21 14.54 -2.65
CA GLN A 170 9.08 14.96 -1.83
C GLN A 170 7.77 15.02 -2.64
N GLY A 171 7.80 15.53 -3.86
CA GLY A 171 6.65 15.60 -4.76
C GLY A 171 6.08 14.20 -5.02
N PHE A 172 6.91 13.24 -5.37
CA PHE A 172 6.47 11.85 -5.59
C PHE A 172 5.96 11.19 -4.31
N ALA A 173 6.67 11.33 -3.19
CA ALA A 173 6.24 10.75 -1.91
C ALA A 173 4.90 11.33 -1.42
N THR A 174 4.67 12.64 -1.61
CA THR A 174 3.39 13.27 -1.25
C THR A 174 2.26 12.87 -2.19
N LEU A 175 2.54 12.67 -3.48
CA LEU A 175 1.55 12.21 -4.46
C LEU A 175 1.09 10.78 -4.13
N ARG A 176 2.02 9.89 -3.80
CA ARG A 176 1.71 8.53 -3.33
C ARG A 176 0.92 8.52 -2.00
N ALA A 177 1.14 9.51 -1.15
CA ALA A 177 0.40 9.68 0.11
C ALA A 177 -0.96 10.38 -0.07
N ASP A 178 -1.47 10.47 -1.29
CA ASP A 178 -2.75 11.10 -1.66
C ASP A 178 -2.86 12.57 -1.20
N ASP A 179 -1.75 13.31 -1.31
CA ASP A 179 -1.73 14.76 -1.10
C ASP A 179 -1.26 15.50 -2.37
N PRO A 180 -2.07 15.50 -3.43
CA PRO A 180 -1.68 16.11 -4.71
C PRO A 180 -1.43 17.62 -4.59
N ALA A 181 -2.08 18.31 -3.66
CA ALA A 181 -1.84 19.72 -3.43
C ALA A 181 -0.44 20.00 -2.85
N ALA A 182 0.07 19.13 -1.97
CA ALA A 182 1.45 19.20 -1.51
C ALA A 182 2.42 18.86 -2.64
N ALA A 183 2.13 17.83 -3.44
CA ALA A 183 2.94 17.45 -4.59
C ALA A 183 3.08 18.61 -5.60
N VAL A 184 1.98 19.33 -5.90
CA VAL A 184 2.03 20.54 -6.74
C VAL A 184 3.00 21.58 -6.19
N ARG A 185 2.99 21.82 -4.88
CA ARG A 185 3.94 22.78 -4.26
C ARG A 185 5.38 22.33 -4.42
N SER A 186 5.67 21.05 -4.15
CA SER A 186 7.01 20.48 -4.23
C SER A 186 7.55 20.50 -5.65
N PHE A 187 6.78 20.03 -6.64
CA PHE A 187 7.18 20.05 -8.06
C PHE A 187 7.33 21.47 -8.61
N THR A 188 6.45 22.42 -8.21
CA THR A 188 6.58 23.81 -8.58
C THR A 188 7.86 24.43 -8.02
N ALA A 189 8.18 24.13 -6.77
CA ALA A 189 9.41 24.58 -6.13
C ALA A 189 10.66 23.95 -6.81
N ALA A 190 10.60 22.67 -7.19
CA ALA A 190 11.67 21.99 -7.92
C ALA A 190 11.94 22.68 -9.27
N LEU A 191 10.89 22.97 -10.06
CA LEU A 191 11.00 23.68 -11.35
C LEU A 191 11.49 25.13 -11.23
N ALA A 192 11.35 25.76 -10.07
CA ALA A 192 11.83 27.11 -9.81
C ALA A 192 13.31 27.14 -9.40
N MET A 193 13.95 25.99 -9.16
CA MET A 193 15.38 25.93 -8.85
C MET A 193 16.20 26.32 -10.08
N PRO A 194 17.33 27.04 -9.91
CA PRO A 194 18.24 27.29 -10.99
C PRO A 194 18.75 25.97 -11.59
N ALA A 195 18.67 25.82 -12.90
CA ALA A 195 19.25 24.66 -13.58
C ALA A 195 20.76 24.58 -13.24
N GLY A 196 21.20 23.43 -12.75
CA GLY A 196 22.61 23.18 -12.45
C GLY A 196 23.44 23.20 -13.74
N GLU A 197 24.76 23.43 -13.64
CA GLU A 197 25.68 23.47 -14.79
C GLU A 197 25.71 22.18 -15.65
N HIS A 198 24.96 21.13 -15.24
CA HIS A 198 24.88 19.84 -15.92
C HIS A 198 23.56 19.61 -16.67
N ASP A 199 22.63 20.56 -16.67
CA ASP A 199 21.28 20.36 -17.18
C ASP A 199 21.09 20.75 -18.65
N ASN A 200 21.69 19.93 -19.53
CA ASN A 200 21.13 19.70 -20.86
C ASN A 200 20.22 18.45 -20.88
N ASN A 201 19.65 18.04 -19.73
CA ASN A 201 18.79 16.87 -19.70
C ASN A 201 17.32 17.24 -19.89
N ASP A 202 16.95 17.54 -21.13
CA ASP A 202 15.56 17.79 -21.56
C ASP A 202 14.58 16.70 -21.07
N SER A 203 15.06 15.49 -20.81
CA SER A 203 14.25 14.36 -20.34
C SER A 203 13.80 14.53 -18.90
N ALA A 204 14.72 14.84 -17.98
CA ALA A 204 14.39 15.00 -16.55
C ALA A 204 13.47 16.21 -16.32
N HIS A 205 13.72 17.30 -17.02
CA HIS A 205 12.85 18.48 -16.96
C HIS A 205 11.45 18.20 -17.50
N ARG A 206 11.34 17.43 -18.60
CA ARG A 206 10.06 16.99 -19.15
C ARG A 206 9.30 16.11 -18.16
N GLU A 207 9.97 15.15 -17.55
CA GLU A 207 9.39 14.26 -16.55
C GLU A 207 8.85 15.04 -15.34
N LEU A 208 9.59 16.04 -14.86
CA LEU A 208 9.15 16.91 -13.77
C LEU A 208 7.91 17.74 -14.15
N LEU A 209 7.86 18.27 -15.39
CA LEU A 209 6.66 18.97 -15.90
C LEU A 209 5.45 18.05 -16.00
N GLN A 210 5.64 16.81 -16.44
CA GLN A 210 4.57 15.80 -16.49
C GLN A 210 4.06 15.45 -15.09
N SER A 211 4.98 15.28 -14.14
CA SER A 211 4.64 14.99 -12.73
C SER A 211 3.86 16.13 -12.10
N LEU A 212 4.24 17.39 -12.37
CA LEU A 212 3.47 18.56 -11.95
C LEU A 212 2.08 18.60 -12.60
N ALA A 213 2.00 18.34 -13.90
CA ALA A 213 0.71 18.33 -14.62
C ALA A 213 -0.23 17.26 -14.04
N ARG A 214 0.28 16.05 -13.80
CA ARG A 214 -0.47 14.95 -13.15
C ARG A 214 -0.93 15.35 -11.73
N ALA A 215 -0.04 15.91 -10.92
CA ALA A 215 -0.37 16.35 -9.56
C ALA A 215 -1.45 17.44 -9.56
N ARG A 216 -1.44 18.39 -10.50
CA ARG A 216 -2.47 19.42 -10.66
C ARG A 216 -3.82 18.81 -11.03
N ILE A 217 -3.84 17.86 -11.95
CA ILE A 217 -5.06 17.13 -12.32
C ILE A 217 -5.66 16.44 -11.10
N MET A 218 -4.86 15.69 -10.35
CA MET A 218 -5.29 15.01 -9.14
C MET A 218 -5.73 16.00 -8.03
N ALA A 219 -5.19 17.23 -8.03
CA ALA A 219 -5.63 18.31 -7.15
C ALA A 219 -6.92 19.02 -7.62
N GLY A 220 -7.52 18.59 -8.75
CA GLY A 220 -8.75 19.16 -9.31
C GLY A 220 -8.55 20.26 -10.37
N ASP A 221 -7.30 20.60 -10.72
CA ASP A 221 -6.99 21.58 -11.76
C ASP A 221 -6.56 20.84 -13.06
N ALA A 222 -7.54 20.30 -13.78
CA ALA A 222 -7.29 19.51 -14.99
C ALA A 222 -7.21 20.35 -16.27
N GLU A 223 -7.94 21.45 -16.37
CA GLU A 223 -8.15 22.16 -17.64
C GLU A 223 -6.85 22.76 -18.20
N GLN A 224 -6.04 23.41 -17.37
CA GLN A 224 -4.81 24.04 -17.83
C GLN A 224 -3.74 23.01 -18.26
N PRO A 225 -3.43 21.94 -17.48
CA PRO A 225 -2.49 20.92 -17.90
C PRO A 225 -2.91 20.22 -19.21
N LEU A 226 -4.19 19.89 -19.35
CA LEU A 226 -4.70 19.25 -20.56
C LEU A 226 -4.60 20.16 -21.78
N ALA A 227 -4.96 21.44 -21.65
CA ALA A 227 -4.83 22.41 -22.73
C ALA A 227 -3.36 22.61 -23.17
N GLN A 228 -2.42 22.63 -22.21
CA GLN A 228 -0.99 22.70 -22.51
C GLN A 228 -0.48 21.48 -23.28
N ALA A 229 -0.87 20.27 -22.85
CA ALA A 229 -0.48 19.04 -23.51
C ALA A 229 -1.10 18.94 -24.91
N GLN A 230 -2.38 19.30 -25.07
CA GLN A 230 -3.03 19.39 -26.39
C GLN A 230 -2.31 20.35 -27.33
N ASN A 231 -2.00 21.56 -26.85
CA ASN A 231 -1.26 22.54 -27.64
C ASN A 231 0.16 22.04 -28.03
N SER A 232 0.79 21.19 -27.20
CA SER A 232 2.07 20.57 -27.54
C SER A 232 1.93 19.58 -28.68
N VAL A 233 0.86 18.76 -28.68
CA VAL A 233 0.54 17.85 -29.79
C VAL A 233 0.19 18.63 -31.06
N GLU A 234 -0.52 19.77 -30.98
CA GLU A 234 -0.88 20.59 -32.14
C GLU A 234 0.34 21.29 -32.78
N ARG A 235 1.30 21.73 -31.97
CA ARG A 235 2.53 22.38 -32.43
C ARG A 235 3.55 21.39 -32.98
N ASP A 236 3.72 20.26 -32.31
CA ASP A 236 4.66 19.20 -32.66
C ASP A 236 3.99 17.84 -32.44
N ASN A 237 3.44 17.31 -33.53
CA ASN A 237 2.65 16.08 -33.53
C ASN A 237 3.56 14.84 -33.47
N THR A 238 4.44 14.79 -32.45
CA THR A 238 5.26 13.62 -32.20
C THR A 238 4.46 12.55 -31.43
N PRO A 239 4.76 11.26 -31.64
CA PRO A 239 4.16 10.18 -30.85
C PRO A 239 4.40 10.34 -29.34
N ALA A 240 5.57 10.87 -28.93
CA ALA A 240 5.90 11.13 -27.53
C ALA A 240 4.95 12.16 -26.90
N ASN A 241 4.78 13.35 -27.55
CA ASN A 241 3.86 14.39 -27.05
C ASN A 241 2.42 13.87 -26.97
N ARG A 242 2.02 13.02 -27.92
CA ARG A 242 0.69 12.41 -27.92
C ARG A 242 0.53 11.42 -26.78
N LEU A 243 1.54 10.59 -26.47
CA LEU A 243 1.52 9.69 -25.32
C LEU A 243 1.43 10.48 -24.00
N ASP A 244 2.21 11.54 -23.88
CA ASP A 244 2.17 12.44 -22.71
C ASP A 244 0.74 12.99 -22.50
N TYR A 245 0.10 13.46 -23.58
CA TYR A 245 -1.27 13.94 -23.51
C TYR A 245 -2.27 12.83 -23.11
N VAL A 246 -2.11 11.61 -23.65
CA VAL A 246 -2.92 10.45 -23.26
C VAL A 246 -2.82 10.16 -21.76
N LEU A 247 -1.61 10.12 -21.22
CA LEU A 247 -1.41 9.84 -19.78
C LEU A 247 -2.08 10.88 -18.89
N LEU A 248 -2.10 12.16 -19.31
CA LEU A 248 -2.79 13.22 -18.58
C LEU A 248 -4.32 13.12 -18.75
N LEU A 249 -4.83 12.73 -19.92
CA LEU A 249 -6.27 12.47 -20.12
C LEU A 249 -6.75 11.32 -19.22
N MET A 250 -5.97 10.24 -19.13
CA MET A 250 -6.29 9.11 -18.23
C MET A 250 -6.27 9.56 -16.75
N ALA A 251 -5.27 10.34 -16.34
CA ALA A 251 -5.22 10.89 -14.98
C ALA A 251 -6.41 11.81 -14.66
N ALA A 252 -6.97 12.47 -15.68
CA ALA A 252 -8.16 13.31 -15.57
C ALA A 252 -9.49 12.54 -15.77
N GLN A 253 -9.44 11.20 -15.89
CA GLN A 253 -10.60 10.34 -16.18
C GLN A 253 -11.36 10.75 -17.46
N ARG A 254 -10.62 11.23 -18.47
CA ARG A 254 -11.15 11.62 -19.79
C ARG A 254 -10.95 10.48 -20.79
N ASP A 255 -11.45 9.29 -20.46
CA ASP A 255 -11.16 8.04 -21.15
C ASP A 255 -11.58 8.07 -22.64
N ALA A 256 -12.73 8.65 -22.97
CA ALA A 256 -13.16 8.80 -24.35
C ALA A 256 -12.17 9.62 -25.21
N ALA A 257 -11.57 10.66 -24.65
CA ALA A 257 -10.56 11.46 -25.35
C ALA A 257 -9.22 10.71 -25.41
N ALA A 258 -8.84 9.98 -24.37
CA ALA A 258 -7.64 9.13 -24.33
C ALA A 258 -7.73 8.05 -25.42
N LEU A 259 -8.87 7.33 -25.54
CA LEU A 259 -9.10 6.32 -26.55
C LEU A 259 -8.90 6.88 -27.98
N GLN A 260 -9.42 8.09 -28.27
CA GLN A 260 -9.23 8.72 -29.58
C GLN A 260 -7.74 8.97 -29.90
N GLN A 261 -6.96 9.43 -28.94
CA GLN A 261 -5.53 9.68 -29.13
C GLN A 261 -4.74 8.37 -29.25
N LEU A 262 -5.10 7.35 -28.49
CA LEU A 262 -4.49 6.03 -28.54
C LEU A 262 -4.77 5.32 -29.88
N GLU A 263 -5.97 5.49 -30.44
CA GLU A 263 -6.30 4.96 -31.78
C GLU A 263 -5.38 5.55 -32.87
N ILE A 264 -4.97 6.80 -32.74
CA ILE A 264 -3.97 7.40 -33.65
C ILE A 264 -2.60 6.80 -33.39
N LEU A 265 -2.22 6.69 -32.11
CA LEU A 265 -0.88 6.26 -31.66
C LEU A 265 -0.57 4.82 -32.04
N ARG A 266 -1.57 3.89 -32.01
CA ARG A 266 -1.39 2.48 -32.36
C ARG A 266 -0.93 2.22 -33.79
N HIS A 267 -1.05 3.20 -34.70
CA HIS A 267 -0.54 3.09 -36.06
C HIS A 267 0.96 3.44 -36.19
N ASN A 268 1.58 3.91 -35.12
CA ASN A 268 3.03 4.11 -35.08
C ASN A 268 3.71 2.83 -34.58
N THR A 269 4.63 2.26 -35.34
CA THR A 269 5.23 0.96 -35.06
C THR A 269 5.94 0.91 -33.71
N GLU A 270 6.60 1.99 -33.29
CA GLU A 270 7.32 2.07 -32.02
C GLU A 270 6.36 2.16 -30.84
N TYR A 271 5.28 2.93 -30.96
CA TYR A 271 4.32 3.23 -29.91
C TYR A 271 3.09 2.32 -29.90
N ALA A 272 2.90 1.49 -30.95
CA ALA A 272 1.78 0.55 -31.04
C ALA A 272 1.63 -0.35 -29.82
N PRO A 273 2.72 -0.94 -29.26
CA PRO A 273 2.58 -1.81 -28.10
C PRO A 273 2.02 -1.09 -26.87
N VAL A 274 2.53 0.08 -26.54
CA VAL A 274 2.03 0.86 -25.38
C VAL A 274 0.61 1.36 -25.65
N ALA A 275 0.29 1.77 -26.87
CA ALA A 275 -1.06 2.20 -27.23
C ALA A 275 -2.08 1.06 -27.12
N LEU A 276 -1.77 -0.13 -27.62
CA LEU A 276 -2.64 -1.31 -27.51
C LEU A 276 -2.85 -1.73 -26.06
N ARG A 277 -1.78 -1.69 -25.24
CA ARG A 277 -1.85 -1.96 -23.80
C ARG A 277 -2.82 -0.99 -23.12
N LEU A 278 -2.66 0.31 -23.32
CA LEU A 278 -3.51 1.33 -22.69
C LEU A 278 -4.95 1.30 -23.20
N LEU A 279 -5.18 1.04 -24.52
CA LEU A 279 -6.52 0.80 -25.07
C LEU A 279 -7.20 -0.38 -24.36
N GLY A 280 -6.50 -1.51 -24.26
CA GLY A 280 -7.03 -2.70 -23.58
C GLY A 280 -7.36 -2.44 -22.12
N LEU A 281 -6.52 -1.68 -21.39
CA LEU A 281 -6.74 -1.32 -19.99
C LEU A 281 -7.99 -0.45 -19.81
N ILE A 282 -8.16 0.60 -20.60
CA ILE A 282 -9.33 1.48 -20.53
C ILE A 282 -10.61 0.70 -20.87
N GLU A 283 -10.61 -0.05 -22.00
CA GLU A 283 -11.77 -0.84 -22.41
C GLU A 283 -12.14 -1.92 -21.38
N PHE A 284 -11.13 -2.53 -20.72
CA PHE A 284 -11.36 -3.49 -19.62
C PHE A 284 -11.99 -2.83 -18.39
N GLN A 285 -11.53 -1.64 -18.01
CA GLN A 285 -12.08 -0.87 -16.86
C GLN A 285 -13.52 -0.41 -17.15
N GLU A 286 -13.81 0.01 -18.38
CA GLU A 286 -15.16 0.37 -18.80
C GLU A 286 -16.11 -0.83 -18.96
N GLY A 287 -15.59 -2.08 -18.82
CA GLY A 287 -16.36 -3.31 -18.99
C GLY A 287 -16.60 -3.72 -20.46
N HIS A 288 -15.93 -3.09 -21.41
CA HIS A 288 -15.98 -3.43 -22.82
C HIS A 288 -15.10 -4.64 -23.15
N LEU A 289 -15.43 -5.81 -22.56
CA LEU A 289 -14.56 -6.99 -22.52
C LEU A 289 -14.18 -7.53 -23.90
N ASP A 290 -15.09 -7.50 -24.89
CA ASP A 290 -14.79 -7.96 -26.25
C ASP A 290 -13.77 -7.06 -26.95
N ALA A 291 -13.89 -5.74 -26.77
CA ALA A 291 -12.94 -4.78 -27.29
C ALA A 291 -11.58 -4.94 -26.61
N ALA A 292 -11.54 -5.01 -25.29
CA ALA A 292 -10.31 -5.26 -24.52
C ALA A 292 -9.62 -6.55 -24.97
N THR A 293 -10.40 -7.64 -25.20
CA THR A 293 -9.88 -8.91 -25.73
C THR A 293 -9.17 -8.72 -27.07
N ALA A 294 -9.80 -7.96 -27.98
CA ALA A 294 -9.18 -7.69 -29.29
C ALA A 294 -7.87 -6.90 -29.15
N ARG A 295 -7.81 -5.89 -28.24
CA ARG A 295 -6.58 -5.11 -28.00
C ARG A 295 -5.44 -5.95 -27.43
N PHE A 296 -5.73 -6.75 -26.40
CA PHE A 296 -4.71 -7.63 -25.82
C PHE A 296 -4.27 -8.74 -26.79
N ALA A 297 -5.17 -9.27 -27.63
CA ALA A 297 -4.79 -10.19 -28.69
C ALA A 297 -3.90 -9.54 -29.75
N ASP A 298 -4.15 -8.27 -30.11
CA ASP A 298 -3.27 -7.52 -31.01
C ASP A 298 -1.94 -7.18 -30.33
N LEU A 299 -1.93 -6.90 -29.00
CA LEU A 299 -0.73 -6.67 -28.21
C LEU A 299 0.20 -7.89 -28.21
N LEU A 300 -0.33 -9.10 -28.06
CA LEU A 300 0.45 -10.36 -28.14
C LEU A 300 1.23 -10.48 -29.44
N ARG A 301 0.68 -9.97 -30.59
CA ARG A 301 1.37 -10.00 -31.89
C ARG A 301 2.58 -9.07 -31.97
N THR A 302 2.69 -8.11 -31.04
CA THR A 302 3.82 -7.18 -30.98
C THR A 302 5.02 -7.74 -30.24
N GLU A 303 4.88 -8.90 -29.58
CA GLU A 303 5.88 -9.52 -28.70
C GLU A 303 6.36 -8.59 -27.56
N LYS A 304 5.56 -7.58 -27.20
CA LYS A 304 5.79 -6.66 -26.10
C LYS A 304 4.66 -6.74 -25.07
N TYR A 305 4.97 -6.51 -23.79
CA TYR A 305 3.99 -6.54 -22.71
C TYR A 305 3.17 -7.85 -22.68
N LEU A 306 3.85 -8.99 -22.96
CA LEU A 306 3.19 -10.30 -23.08
C LEU A 306 2.52 -10.70 -21.76
N ASP A 307 3.22 -10.51 -20.64
CA ASP A 307 2.70 -10.83 -19.31
C ASP A 307 1.42 -10.02 -18.97
N ASP A 308 1.40 -8.71 -19.31
CA ASP A 308 0.19 -7.90 -19.17
C ASP A 308 -0.96 -8.43 -20.03
N ALA A 309 -0.68 -8.74 -21.30
CA ALA A 309 -1.71 -9.23 -22.21
C ALA A 309 -2.30 -10.57 -21.71
N PHE A 310 -1.47 -11.52 -21.32
CA PHE A 310 -1.92 -12.80 -20.77
C PHE A 310 -2.72 -12.61 -19.47
N TYR A 311 -2.25 -11.76 -18.57
CA TYR A 311 -2.93 -11.47 -17.32
C TYR A 311 -4.34 -10.92 -17.52
N TYR A 312 -4.50 -9.87 -18.35
CA TYR A 312 -5.81 -9.26 -18.59
C TYR A 312 -6.73 -10.15 -19.42
N LEU A 313 -6.21 -10.92 -20.37
CA LEU A 313 -7.00 -11.95 -21.05
C LEU A 313 -7.46 -13.04 -20.07
N GLY A 314 -6.62 -13.42 -19.11
CA GLY A 314 -6.98 -14.31 -18.01
C GLY A 314 -8.11 -13.75 -17.16
N LEU A 315 -8.04 -12.47 -16.77
CA LEU A 315 -9.11 -11.78 -16.03
C LEU A 315 -10.42 -11.72 -16.82
N ILE A 316 -10.36 -11.53 -18.15
CA ILE A 316 -11.54 -11.52 -19.00
C ILE A 316 -12.17 -12.92 -19.07
N ALA A 317 -11.36 -13.97 -19.24
CA ALA A 317 -11.84 -15.35 -19.24
C ALA A 317 -12.51 -15.71 -17.89
N ASP A 318 -11.92 -15.28 -16.78
CA ASP A 318 -12.47 -15.47 -15.43
C ASP A 318 -13.82 -14.74 -15.27
N ARG A 319 -13.95 -13.49 -15.74
CA ARG A 319 -15.24 -12.76 -15.77
C ARG A 319 -16.31 -13.43 -16.66
N HIS A 320 -15.89 -14.13 -17.72
CA HIS A 320 -16.78 -14.92 -18.56
C HIS A 320 -17.11 -16.30 -17.98
N ASN A 321 -16.62 -16.59 -16.75
CA ASN A 321 -16.79 -17.89 -16.08
C ASN A 321 -16.22 -19.07 -16.90
N ASP A 322 -15.05 -18.83 -17.55
CA ASP A 322 -14.26 -19.85 -18.24
C ASP A 322 -12.94 -20.12 -17.48
N PRO A 323 -13.02 -20.90 -16.37
CA PRO A 323 -11.88 -21.14 -15.49
C PRO A 323 -10.73 -21.88 -16.17
N GLU A 324 -11.03 -22.80 -17.09
CA GLU A 324 -9.99 -23.55 -17.80
C GLU A 324 -9.15 -22.64 -18.71
N HIS A 325 -9.80 -21.71 -19.41
CA HIS A 325 -9.10 -20.75 -20.25
C HIS A 325 -8.32 -19.74 -19.40
N ALA A 326 -8.93 -19.23 -18.32
CA ALA A 326 -8.26 -18.33 -17.38
C ALA A 326 -6.97 -18.95 -16.82
N LEU A 327 -7.02 -20.21 -16.34
CA LEU A 327 -5.85 -20.92 -15.80
C LEU A 327 -4.73 -21.07 -16.85
N ARG A 328 -5.07 -21.37 -18.11
CA ARG A 328 -4.06 -21.44 -19.18
C ARG A 328 -3.38 -20.10 -19.43
N LEU A 329 -4.16 -19.00 -19.43
CA LEU A 329 -3.63 -17.66 -19.67
C LEU A 329 -2.76 -17.18 -18.49
N TYR A 330 -3.19 -17.43 -17.25
CA TYR A 330 -2.38 -17.09 -16.07
C TYR A 330 -1.06 -17.88 -16.01
N ALA A 331 -1.04 -19.11 -16.54
CA ALA A 331 0.19 -19.91 -16.60
C ALA A 331 1.25 -19.36 -17.59
N GLU A 332 0.84 -18.52 -18.53
CA GLU A 332 1.75 -17.86 -19.47
C GLU A 332 2.39 -16.58 -18.90
N VAL A 333 1.91 -16.08 -17.74
CA VAL A 333 2.46 -14.89 -17.07
C VAL A 333 3.69 -15.32 -16.27
N GLN A 334 4.88 -14.94 -16.74
CA GLN A 334 6.14 -15.43 -16.19
C GLN A 334 6.89 -14.40 -15.36
N SER A 335 6.61 -13.11 -15.52
CA SER A 335 7.39 -12.04 -14.92
C SER A 335 6.59 -10.76 -14.73
N GLY A 336 7.23 -9.75 -14.09
CA GLY A 336 6.65 -8.42 -13.91
C GLY A 336 5.63 -8.34 -12.78
N GLU A 337 4.97 -7.20 -12.71
CA GLU A 337 4.03 -6.87 -11.61
C GLU A 337 2.82 -7.80 -11.56
N ASN A 338 2.43 -8.38 -12.71
CA ASN A 338 1.26 -9.23 -12.83
C ASN A 338 1.54 -10.72 -12.54
N ALA A 339 2.79 -11.15 -12.36
CA ALA A 339 3.13 -12.57 -12.14
C ALA A 339 2.47 -13.13 -10.87
N VAL A 340 2.69 -12.49 -9.71
CA VAL A 340 2.06 -12.90 -8.46
C VAL A 340 0.53 -12.74 -8.49
N PRO A 341 -0.05 -11.61 -8.93
CA PRO A 341 -1.50 -11.50 -9.12
C PRO A 341 -2.12 -12.60 -9.99
N ALA A 342 -1.48 -12.98 -11.11
CA ALA A 342 -1.95 -14.05 -11.98
C ALA A 342 -2.03 -15.40 -11.25
N LEU A 343 -0.97 -15.76 -10.54
CA LEU A 343 -0.91 -17.02 -9.78
C LEU A 343 -1.89 -17.02 -8.60
N LEU A 344 -2.07 -15.89 -7.92
CA LEU A 344 -3.08 -15.76 -6.85
C LEU A 344 -4.50 -15.93 -7.41
N ARG A 345 -4.81 -15.38 -8.58
CA ARG A 345 -6.09 -15.63 -9.24
C ARG A 345 -6.25 -17.09 -9.63
N ALA A 346 -5.19 -17.73 -10.15
CA ALA A 346 -5.21 -19.16 -10.45
C ALA A 346 -5.48 -20.02 -9.20
N THR A 347 -4.88 -19.68 -8.05
CA THR A 347 -5.16 -20.39 -6.78
C THR A 347 -6.61 -20.23 -6.33
N THR A 348 -7.20 -19.02 -6.47
CA THR A 348 -8.61 -18.78 -6.18
C THR A 348 -9.52 -19.67 -7.04
N ILE A 349 -9.25 -19.74 -8.35
CA ILE A 349 -10.00 -20.60 -9.27
C ILE A 349 -9.87 -22.07 -8.87
N LEU A 350 -8.66 -22.56 -8.59
CA LEU A 350 -8.41 -23.94 -8.18
C LEU A 350 -9.16 -24.29 -6.89
N GLN A 351 -9.17 -23.42 -5.90
CA GLN A 351 -9.89 -23.62 -4.63
C GLN A 351 -11.39 -23.70 -4.84
N THR A 352 -11.97 -22.75 -5.57
CA THR A 352 -13.42 -22.67 -5.81
C THR A 352 -13.93 -23.83 -6.65
N HIS A 353 -13.08 -24.47 -7.48
CA HIS A 353 -13.41 -25.63 -8.29
C HIS A 353 -13.00 -26.97 -7.67
N GLY A 354 -12.71 -26.99 -6.36
CA GLY A 354 -12.46 -28.22 -5.59
C GLY A 354 -11.06 -28.82 -5.75
N ALA A 355 -10.11 -28.08 -6.35
CA ALA A 355 -8.71 -28.48 -6.52
C ALA A 355 -7.79 -27.86 -5.44
N ALA A 356 -8.27 -27.79 -4.18
CA ALA A 356 -7.53 -27.17 -3.08
C ALA A 356 -6.08 -27.67 -2.90
N PRO A 357 -5.76 -28.98 -3.05
CA PRO A 357 -4.37 -29.44 -2.95
C PRO A 357 -3.44 -28.82 -4.03
N ALA A 358 -3.95 -28.62 -5.25
CA ALA A 358 -3.18 -27.98 -6.32
C ALA A 358 -2.98 -26.48 -6.06
N ALA A 359 -3.99 -25.82 -5.46
CA ALA A 359 -3.86 -24.44 -5.03
C ALA A 359 -2.80 -24.28 -3.93
N GLU A 360 -2.77 -25.16 -2.94
CA GLU A 360 -1.75 -25.15 -1.88
C GLU A 360 -0.34 -25.38 -2.45
N GLU A 361 -0.18 -26.34 -3.38
CA GLU A 361 1.12 -26.59 -4.03
C GLU A 361 1.58 -25.38 -4.85
N LEU A 362 0.67 -24.66 -5.49
CA LEU A 362 0.99 -23.45 -6.25
C LEU A 362 1.42 -22.30 -5.32
N ILE A 363 0.75 -22.13 -4.17
CA ILE A 363 1.15 -21.15 -3.15
C ILE A 363 2.54 -21.48 -2.59
N ASP A 364 2.81 -22.75 -2.24
CA ASP A 364 4.10 -23.15 -1.70
C ASP A 364 5.22 -22.82 -2.69
N ARG A 365 5.05 -23.15 -3.99
CA ARG A 365 6.00 -22.80 -5.05
C ARG A 365 6.16 -21.28 -5.21
N LEU A 366 5.08 -20.54 -5.19
CA LEU A 366 5.13 -19.09 -5.36
C LEU A 366 5.89 -18.40 -4.21
N VAL A 367 5.75 -18.89 -2.98
CA VAL A 367 6.53 -18.41 -1.82
C VAL A 367 8.02 -18.76 -1.98
N GLU A 368 8.35 -19.93 -2.58
CA GLU A 368 9.74 -20.32 -2.86
C GLU A 368 10.37 -19.45 -3.97
N ASP A 369 9.62 -19.16 -5.03
CA ASP A 369 10.08 -18.40 -6.19
C ASP A 369 10.17 -16.89 -5.89
N GLU A 370 9.23 -16.35 -5.08
CA GLU A 370 9.09 -14.93 -4.76
C GLU A 370 9.17 -14.69 -3.22
N PRO A 371 10.28 -15.03 -2.56
CA PRO A 371 10.39 -14.93 -1.10
C PRO A 371 10.25 -13.50 -0.57
N GLY A 372 10.58 -12.49 -1.40
CA GLY A 372 10.39 -11.07 -1.09
C GLY A 372 8.92 -10.64 -1.00
N ARG A 373 7.99 -11.45 -1.54
CA ARG A 373 6.54 -11.22 -1.52
C ARG A 373 5.77 -12.23 -0.67
N ALA A 374 6.47 -13.10 0.06
CA ALA A 374 5.85 -14.16 0.84
C ALA A 374 4.72 -13.69 1.80
N PRO A 375 4.84 -12.59 2.56
CA PRO A 375 3.74 -12.08 3.38
C PRO A 375 2.49 -11.72 2.57
N GLU A 376 2.65 -11.10 1.40
CA GLU A 376 1.56 -10.76 0.49
C GLU A 376 0.85 -12.03 -0.03
N ILE A 377 1.64 -12.99 -0.50
CA ILE A 377 1.15 -14.27 -1.05
C ILE A 377 0.36 -15.03 0.02
N LEU A 378 0.91 -15.16 1.23
CA LEU A 378 0.28 -15.88 2.33
C LEU A 378 -0.98 -15.16 2.84
N THR A 379 -0.98 -13.82 2.85
CA THR A 379 -2.18 -13.03 3.17
C THR A 379 -3.28 -13.25 2.13
N ALA A 380 -2.94 -13.25 0.85
CA ALA A 380 -3.91 -13.52 -0.22
C ALA A 380 -4.44 -14.97 -0.16
N SER A 381 -3.58 -15.94 0.10
CA SER A 381 -4.00 -17.34 0.33
C SER A 381 -5.00 -17.46 1.49
N ALA A 382 -4.70 -16.78 2.60
CA ALA A 382 -5.61 -16.77 3.75
C ALA A 382 -6.97 -16.12 3.41
N ARG A 383 -6.97 -15.03 2.63
CA ARG A 383 -8.20 -14.38 2.15
C ARG A 383 -9.06 -15.34 1.32
N ASN A 384 -8.45 -16.10 0.41
CA ASN A 384 -9.15 -17.11 -0.36
C ASN A 384 -9.85 -18.14 0.53
N HIS A 385 -9.21 -18.55 1.64
CA HIS A 385 -9.84 -19.45 2.63
C HIS A 385 -10.99 -18.78 3.38
N VAL A 386 -10.88 -17.47 3.70
CA VAL A 386 -12.01 -16.71 4.29
C VAL A 386 -13.20 -16.68 3.34
N GLU A 387 -12.98 -16.38 2.06
CA GLU A 387 -14.02 -16.35 1.02
C GLU A 387 -14.67 -17.73 0.81
N ALA A 388 -13.89 -18.81 0.93
CA ALA A 388 -14.37 -20.18 0.89
C ALA A 388 -15.10 -20.62 2.18
N GLY A 389 -15.14 -19.78 3.21
CA GLY A 389 -15.76 -20.09 4.52
C GLY A 389 -14.88 -20.92 5.47
N ASP A 390 -13.61 -21.17 5.11
CA ASP A 390 -12.64 -21.90 5.94
C ASP A 390 -11.79 -20.95 6.79
N LEU A 391 -12.45 -20.21 7.65
CA LEU A 391 -11.83 -19.23 8.54
C LEU A 391 -10.78 -19.84 9.50
N PRO A 392 -10.92 -21.08 10.02
CA PRO A 392 -9.88 -21.71 10.83
C PRO A 392 -8.56 -21.93 10.05
N ARG A 393 -8.64 -22.32 8.77
CA ARG A 393 -7.47 -22.53 7.93
C ARG A 393 -6.78 -21.21 7.61
N ALA A 394 -7.56 -20.16 7.28
CA ALA A 394 -7.04 -18.80 7.06
C ALA A 394 -6.22 -18.31 8.26
N VAL A 395 -6.75 -18.44 9.47
CA VAL A 395 -6.04 -18.03 10.70
C VAL A 395 -4.76 -18.85 10.89
N ALA A 396 -4.79 -20.17 10.67
CA ALA A 396 -3.61 -21.02 10.82
C ALA A 396 -2.48 -20.62 9.84
N ILE A 397 -2.82 -20.29 8.60
CA ILE A 397 -1.85 -19.78 7.61
C ILE A 397 -1.21 -18.48 8.09
N LEU A 398 -2.03 -17.53 8.54
CA LEU A 398 -1.56 -16.22 9.00
C LEU A 398 -0.71 -16.30 10.27
N GLU A 399 -1.11 -17.09 11.26
CA GLU A 399 -0.36 -17.31 12.50
C GLU A 399 1.01 -17.97 12.21
N GLN A 400 1.05 -18.93 11.28
CA GLN A 400 2.30 -19.54 10.84
C GLN A 400 3.19 -18.51 10.11
N ALA A 401 2.62 -17.76 9.17
CA ALA A 401 3.33 -16.71 8.44
C ALA A 401 3.92 -15.65 9.37
N ALA A 402 3.16 -15.20 10.39
CA ALA A 402 3.66 -14.23 11.38
C ALA A 402 4.79 -14.78 12.25
N THR A 403 4.91 -16.10 12.37
CA THR A 403 6.06 -16.72 13.04
C THR A 403 7.33 -16.57 12.20
N GLU A 404 7.23 -16.66 10.87
CA GLU A 404 8.36 -16.46 9.95
C GLU A 404 8.66 -14.98 9.69
N TYR A 405 7.63 -14.13 9.65
CA TYR A 405 7.71 -12.70 9.34
C TYR A 405 7.13 -11.84 10.46
N PRO A 406 7.73 -11.83 11.68
CA PRO A 406 7.15 -11.19 12.87
C PRO A 406 7.05 -9.67 12.76
N ASP A 407 7.85 -9.05 11.90
CA ASP A 407 7.86 -7.61 11.65
C ASP A 407 6.91 -7.19 10.51
N SER A 408 6.21 -8.16 9.85
CA SER A 408 5.28 -7.85 8.77
C SER A 408 4.02 -7.19 9.31
N VAL A 409 3.76 -6.01 8.78
CA VAL A 409 2.59 -5.19 9.11
C VAL A 409 1.33 -5.81 8.53
N ASP A 410 1.39 -6.24 7.26
CA ASP A 410 0.25 -6.77 6.53
C ASP A 410 -0.27 -8.08 7.15
N LEU A 411 0.65 -8.96 7.58
CA LEU A 411 0.27 -10.17 8.30
C LEU A 411 -0.44 -9.87 9.63
N ARG A 412 0.05 -8.88 10.40
CA ARG A 412 -0.61 -8.50 11.66
C ARG A 412 -2.00 -7.91 11.43
N TYR A 413 -2.17 -7.09 10.39
CA TYR A 413 -3.50 -6.61 10.00
C TYR A 413 -4.41 -7.75 9.58
N ALA A 414 -3.91 -8.66 8.74
CA ALA A 414 -4.69 -9.80 8.27
C ALA A 414 -5.12 -10.72 9.41
N ILE A 415 -4.23 -10.99 10.38
CA ILE A 415 -4.56 -11.78 11.59
C ILE A 415 -5.62 -11.06 12.42
N ALA A 416 -5.44 -9.75 12.64
CA ALA A 416 -6.39 -8.95 13.42
C ALA A 416 -7.80 -9.00 12.81
N SER A 417 -7.88 -8.81 11.48
CA SER A 417 -9.13 -8.91 10.72
C SER A 417 -9.75 -10.33 10.81
N ALA A 418 -8.95 -11.37 10.60
CA ALA A 418 -9.43 -12.75 10.69
C ALA A 418 -9.92 -13.12 12.12
N TYR A 419 -9.28 -12.57 13.15
CA TYR A 419 -9.75 -12.71 14.53
C TYR A 419 -11.08 -11.98 14.78
N GLU A 420 -11.29 -10.82 14.19
CA GLU A 420 -12.58 -10.11 14.26
C GLU A 420 -13.69 -10.91 13.61
N GLU A 421 -13.47 -11.47 12.44
CA GLU A 421 -14.45 -12.35 11.77
C GLU A 421 -14.77 -13.60 12.59
N GLN A 422 -13.80 -14.11 13.36
CA GLN A 422 -14.04 -15.18 14.34
C GLN A 422 -14.73 -14.72 15.64
N GLY A 423 -14.96 -13.42 15.82
CA GLY A 423 -15.43 -12.85 17.10
C GLY A 423 -14.35 -12.85 18.21
N ARG A 424 -13.09 -13.10 17.88
CA ARG A 424 -11.93 -13.11 18.81
C ARG A 424 -11.38 -11.72 19.01
N ILE A 425 -12.21 -10.75 19.43
CA ILE A 425 -11.87 -9.33 19.51
C ILE A 425 -10.63 -9.06 20.39
N ALA A 426 -10.45 -9.81 21.47
CA ALA A 426 -9.26 -9.69 22.32
C ALA A 426 -7.96 -10.06 21.57
N GLY A 427 -8.02 -11.03 20.66
CA GLY A 427 -6.91 -11.42 19.79
C GLY A 427 -6.59 -10.31 18.77
N SER A 428 -7.60 -9.75 18.10
CA SER A 428 -7.43 -8.63 17.19
C SER A 428 -6.76 -7.43 17.87
N LEU A 429 -7.28 -7.01 19.03
CA LEU A 429 -6.70 -5.91 19.80
C LEU A 429 -5.27 -6.22 20.28
N HIS A 430 -4.92 -7.47 20.51
CA HIS A 430 -3.56 -7.88 20.84
C HIS A 430 -2.63 -7.65 19.66
N GLU A 431 -2.96 -8.17 18.47
CA GLU A 431 -2.13 -8.02 17.27
C GLU A 431 -1.95 -6.55 16.86
N LEU A 432 -3.02 -5.77 16.89
CA LEU A 432 -2.94 -4.34 16.62
C LEU A 432 -2.13 -3.57 17.67
N SER A 433 -2.14 -4.03 18.94
CA SER A 433 -1.30 -3.44 19.98
C SER A 433 0.18 -3.79 19.79
N GLU A 434 0.50 -5.01 19.34
CA GLU A 434 1.88 -5.40 18.98
C GLU A 434 2.38 -4.62 17.75
N LEU A 435 1.51 -4.44 16.76
CA LEU A 435 1.81 -3.58 15.60
C LEU A 435 2.12 -2.15 16.03
N LEU A 436 1.31 -1.57 16.91
CA LEU A 436 1.55 -0.22 17.42
C LEU A 436 2.83 -0.11 18.25
N LYS A 437 3.26 -1.18 18.96
CA LYS A 437 4.57 -1.20 19.63
C LYS A 437 5.73 -1.21 18.63
N LEU A 438 5.57 -1.94 17.51
CA LEU A 438 6.57 -1.99 16.46
C LEU A 438 6.68 -0.65 15.73
N ARG A 439 5.54 0.02 15.48
CA ARG A 439 5.42 1.28 14.75
C ARG A 439 4.57 2.30 15.51
N PRO A 440 5.05 2.88 16.60
CA PRO A 440 4.24 3.71 17.50
C PRO A 440 3.74 5.02 16.87
N GLU A 441 4.44 5.53 15.86
CA GLU A 441 4.11 6.78 15.16
C GLU A 441 3.41 6.56 13.81
N ASP A 442 3.18 5.31 13.42
CA ASP A 442 2.51 4.97 12.17
C ASP A 442 1.01 5.32 12.25
N PRO A 443 0.52 6.27 11.42
CA PRO A 443 -0.88 6.68 11.46
C PRO A 443 -1.85 5.52 11.15
N ALA A 444 -1.44 4.59 10.27
CA ALA A 444 -2.26 3.43 9.93
C ALA A 444 -2.42 2.49 11.13
N ALA A 445 -1.33 2.20 11.86
CA ALA A 445 -1.36 1.36 13.06
C ALA A 445 -2.18 2.02 14.19
N GLN A 446 -2.03 3.34 14.37
CA GLN A 446 -2.82 4.12 15.34
C GLN A 446 -4.30 4.07 14.99
N ASN A 447 -4.63 4.28 13.71
CA ASN A 447 -6.00 4.27 13.22
C ASN A 447 -6.66 2.90 13.39
N ALA A 448 -5.99 1.83 13.00
CA ALA A 448 -6.56 0.48 13.08
C ALA A 448 -6.89 0.08 14.53
N LEU A 449 -5.95 0.26 15.46
CA LEU A 449 -6.24 -0.03 16.87
C LEU A 449 -7.33 0.90 17.42
N GLY A 450 -7.30 2.19 17.06
CA GLY A 450 -8.31 3.17 17.47
C GLY A 450 -9.70 2.82 16.97
N TYR A 451 -9.82 2.45 15.68
CA TYR A 451 -11.09 2.04 15.07
C TYR A 451 -11.65 0.78 15.74
N THR A 452 -10.85 -0.28 15.88
CA THR A 452 -11.30 -1.54 16.51
C THR A 452 -11.76 -1.32 17.95
N LEU A 453 -11.04 -0.47 18.72
CA LEU A 453 -11.50 -0.07 20.07
C LEU A 453 -12.83 0.67 20.02
N ALA A 454 -13.02 1.61 19.09
CA ALA A 454 -14.24 2.38 18.94
C ALA A 454 -15.41 1.51 18.51
N ASP A 455 -15.23 0.67 17.49
CA ASP A 455 -16.28 -0.19 16.93
C ASP A 455 -16.83 -1.17 17.97
N HIS A 456 -15.97 -1.72 18.78
CA HIS A 456 -16.36 -2.61 19.88
C HIS A 456 -16.67 -1.89 21.21
N SER A 457 -16.81 -0.55 21.21
CA SER A 457 -17.09 0.27 22.39
C SER A 457 -16.14 0.00 23.58
N ARG A 458 -14.86 -0.25 23.28
CA ARG A 458 -13.82 -0.49 24.30
C ARG A 458 -12.92 0.72 24.38
N ASP A 459 -12.67 1.21 25.59
CA ASP A 459 -11.76 2.33 25.86
C ASP A 459 -11.86 3.47 24.81
N LEU A 460 -13.05 4.03 24.67
CA LEU A 460 -13.34 5.08 23.68
C LEU A 460 -12.44 6.31 23.83
N LYS A 461 -11.92 6.57 25.05
CA LYS A 461 -10.95 7.64 25.29
C LYS A 461 -9.62 7.36 24.59
N ARG A 462 -9.10 6.14 24.76
CA ARG A 462 -7.86 5.70 24.08
C ARG A 462 -8.06 5.63 22.57
N ALA A 463 -9.21 5.12 22.13
CA ALA A 463 -9.58 5.09 20.71
C ALA A 463 -9.48 6.47 20.08
N TYR A 464 -10.11 7.46 20.69
CA TYR A 464 -10.06 8.85 20.22
C TYR A 464 -8.64 9.39 20.17
N GLN A 465 -7.83 9.20 21.22
CA GLN A 465 -6.45 9.68 21.26
C GLN A 465 -5.56 9.07 20.15
N LEU A 466 -5.77 7.79 19.81
CA LEU A 466 -5.04 7.13 18.73
C LEU A 466 -5.47 7.69 17.38
N ILE A 467 -6.76 7.79 17.12
CA ILE A 467 -7.31 8.32 15.86
C ILE A 467 -6.96 9.80 15.69
N GLU A 468 -6.97 10.59 16.76
CA GLU A 468 -6.57 12.01 16.74
C GLU A 468 -5.10 12.19 16.29
N ARG A 469 -4.19 11.32 16.76
CA ARG A 469 -2.78 11.32 16.30
C ARG A 469 -2.68 10.92 14.83
N ALA A 470 -3.40 9.88 14.44
CA ALA A 470 -3.45 9.46 13.04
C ALA A 470 -3.98 10.59 12.13
N TYR A 471 -5.05 11.27 12.55
CA TYR A 471 -5.63 12.41 11.84
C TYR A 471 -4.65 13.59 11.73
N ALA A 472 -3.90 13.90 12.79
CA ALA A 472 -2.90 14.96 12.75
C ALA A 472 -1.79 14.68 11.70
N ALA A 473 -1.44 13.40 11.50
CA ALA A 473 -0.42 12.98 10.52
C ALA A 473 -0.97 12.87 9.08
N ALA A 474 -2.24 12.46 8.92
CA ALA A 474 -2.86 12.23 7.61
C ALA A 474 -4.31 12.75 7.56
N PRO A 475 -4.53 14.08 7.58
CA PRO A 475 -5.86 14.68 7.78
C PRO A 475 -6.81 14.54 6.59
N ARG A 476 -6.34 14.03 5.45
CA ARG A 476 -7.15 13.82 4.24
C ARG A 476 -7.42 12.34 3.96
N ASN A 477 -6.84 11.44 4.75
CA ASN A 477 -7.05 10.01 4.57
C ASN A 477 -8.50 9.64 4.94
N SER A 478 -9.25 9.11 3.97
CA SER A 478 -10.68 8.79 4.12
C SER A 478 -10.95 7.79 5.24
N ALA A 479 -10.11 6.76 5.39
CA ALA A 479 -10.26 5.77 6.47
C ALA A 479 -10.04 6.38 7.86
N ILE A 480 -9.10 7.33 7.98
CA ILE A 480 -8.85 8.04 9.25
C ILE A 480 -9.98 9.04 9.56
N LEU A 481 -10.49 9.72 8.54
CA LEU A 481 -11.65 10.59 8.67
C LEU A 481 -12.90 9.81 9.09
N ASP A 482 -13.14 8.65 8.49
CA ASP A 482 -14.21 7.74 8.88
C ASP A 482 -14.07 7.30 10.34
N SER A 483 -12.90 6.85 10.73
CA SER A 483 -12.61 6.44 12.11
C SER A 483 -12.80 7.58 13.11
N MET A 484 -12.43 8.81 12.75
CA MET A 484 -12.66 10.00 13.59
C MET A 484 -14.15 10.26 13.78
N GLY A 485 -14.93 10.26 12.71
CA GLY A 485 -16.38 10.38 12.79
C GLY A 485 -17.00 9.23 13.58
N TRP A 486 -16.54 8.00 13.35
CA TRP A 486 -17.07 6.83 14.05
C TRP A 486 -16.81 6.87 15.57
N VAL A 487 -15.59 7.20 16.00
CA VAL A 487 -15.28 7.30 17.44
C VAL A 487 -16.08 8.40 18.13
N LEU A 488 -16.28 9.56 17.47
CA LEU A 488 -17.15 10.64 17.98
C LEU A 488 -18.60 10.19 18.11
N PHE A 489 -19.12 9.49 17.10
CA PHE A 489 -20.45 8.89 17.15
C PHE A 489 -20.59 7.90 18.32
N ARG A 490 -19.60 7.01 18.51
CA ARG A 490 -19.59 6.02 19.61
C ARG A 490 -19.47 6.68 20.99
N GLN A 491 -18.89 7.87 21.09
CA GLN A 491 -18.87 8.71 22.30
C GLN A 491 -20.18 9.48 22.53
N GLY A 492 -21.10 9.49 21.58
CA GLY A 492 -22.37 10.21 21.64
C GLY A 492 -22.33 11.61 21.04
N HIS A 493 -21.20 12.04 20.49
CA HIS A 493 -21.02 13.34 19.82
C HIS A 493 -21.50 13.30 18.37
N ILE A 494 -22.81 12.98 18.17
CA ILE A 494 -23.37 12.63 16.85
C ILE A 494 -23.23 13.77 15.84
N ALA A 495 -23.51 15.03 16.27
CA ALA A 495 -23.42 16.19 15.40
C ALA A 495 -21.97 16.52 14.99
N GLU A 496 -20.98 16.21 15.86
CA GLU A 496 -19.56 16.43 15.57
C GLU A 496 -18.99 15.34 14.64
N ALA A 497 -19.60 14.16 14.62
CA ALA A 497 -19.21 13.04 13.75
C ALA A 497 -19.51 13.30 12.27
N GLU A 498 -20.62 13.97 11.95
CA GLU A 498 -21.12 14.15 10.59
C GLU A 498 -20.10 14.77 9.62
N PRO A 499 -19.44 15.91 9.92
CA PRO A 499 -18.53 16.54 8.97
C PRO A 499 -17.32 15.65 8.62
N TYR A 500 -16.82 14.85 9.55
CA TYR A 500 -15.72 13.90 9.28
C TYR A 500 -16.18 12.79 8.34
N LEU A 501 -17.34 12.19 8.59
CA LEU A 501 -17.88 11.12 7.75
C LEU A 501 -18.27 11.61 6.35
N ARG A 502 -18.79 12.83 6.22
CA ARG A 502 -19.03 13.44 4.90
C ARG A 502 -17.72 13.68 4.14
N ALA A 503 -16.68 14.15 4.82
CA ALA A 503 -15.36 14.32 4.21
C ALA A 503 -14.75 12.97 3.80
N ALA A 504 -14.90 11.93 4.63
CA ALA A 504 -14.49 10.58 4.31
C ALA A 504 -15.21 10.05 3.06
N TYR A 505 -16.54 10.17 3.02
CA TYR A 505 -17.36 9.68 1.89
C TYR A 505 -17.08 10.45 0.59
N ALA A 506 -16.77 11.74 0.67
CA ALA A 506 -16.40 12.53 -0.50
C ALA A 506 -15.02 12.13 -1.09
N GLY A 507 -14.13 11.60 -0.26
CA GLY A 507 -12.81 11.10 -0.70
C GLY A 507 -12.85 9.64 -1.15
N ASP A 508 -13.64 8.81 -0.47
CA ASP A 508 -13.84 7.39 -0.78
C ASP A 508 -15.31 7.03 -0.48
N GLY A 509 -16.09 6.82 -1.52
CA GLY A 509 -17.50 6.45 -1.45
C GLY A 509 -17.77 5.01 -1.04
N GLY A 510 -16.82 4.32 -0.41
CA GLY A 510 -16.91 2.91 -0.03
C GLY A 510 -18.10 2.57 0.87
N GLY A 511 -18.57 1.31 0.77
CA GLY A 511 -19.76 0.83 1.47
C GLY A 511 -19.69 0.93 2.98
N ASP A 512 -18.52 0.74 3.59
CA ASP A 512 -18.33 0.84 5.05
C ASP A 512 -18.48 2.30 5.53
N ILE A 513 -17.87 3.25 4.82
CA ILE A 513 -18.01 4.69 5.11
C ILE A 513 -19.46 5.14 4.92
N ALA A 514 -20.12 4.63 3.86
CA ALA A 514 -21.54 4.90 3.63
C ALA A 514 -22.42 4.35 4.75
N ALA A 515 -22.07 3.18 5.31
CA ALA A 515 -22.80 2.61 6.45
C ALA A 515 -22.70 3.52 7.69
N HIS A 516 -21.50 4.00 8.02
CA HIS A 516 -21.26 4.90 9.16
C HIS A 516 -21.94 6.27 8.95
N LEU A 517 -21.72 6.91 7.79
CA LEU A 517 -22.33 8.20 7.47
C LEU A 517 -23.86 8.10 7.51
N GLY A 518 -24.42 7.08 6.87
CA GLY A 518 -25.87 6.89 6.85
C GLY A 518 -26.45 6.63 8.24
N GLU A 519 -25.76 5.88 9.11
CA GLU A 519 -26.20 5.70 10.50
C GLU A 519 -26.21 7.03 11.27
N VAL A 520 -25.17 7.84 11.13
CA VAL A 520 -25.10 9.18 11.78
C VAL A 520 -26.23 10.08 11.27
N LEU A 521 -26.43 10.15 9.95
CA LEU A 521 -27.52 10.93 9.34
C LEU A 521 -28.88 10.46 9.81
N TRP A 522 -29.11 9.15 9.89
CA TRP A 522 -30.34 8.57 10.40
C TRP A 522 -30.61 8.99 11.86
N ARG A 523 -29.58 8.95 12.71
CA ARG A 523 -29.66 9.35 14.11
C ARG A 523 -29.89 10.86 14.29
N LEU A 524 -29.44 11.69 13.36
CA LEU A 524 -29.69 13.11 13.32
C LEU A 524 -31.10 13.47 12.78
N GLY A 525 -31.86 12.48 12.29
CA GLY A 525 -33.18 12.66 11.70
C GLY A 525 -33.19 12.93 10.18
N TYR A 526 -32.06 12.87 9.51
CA TYR A 526 -31.90 13.04 8.07
C TYR A 526 -32.09 11.73 7.32
N ALA A 527 -33.25 11.08 7.52
CA ALA A 527 -33.51 9.73 7.01
C ALA A 527 -33.44 9.63 5.47
N ASN A 528 -33.88 10.68 4.75
CA ASN A 528 -33.84 10.71 3.30
C ASN A 528 -32.38 10.74 2.78
N ASP A 529 -31.53 11.54 3.43
CA ASP A 529 -30.11 11.64 3.05
C ASP A 529 -29.39 10.31 3.35
N ALA A 530 -29.69 9.68 4.49
CA ALA A 530 -29.15 8.36 4.82
C ALA A 530 -29.51 7.31 3.75
N GLU A 531 -30.80 7.24 3.35
CA GLU A 531 -31.25 6.30 2.32
C GLU A 531 -30.62 6.59 0.96
N HIS A 532 -30.38 7.86 0.61
CA HIS A 532 -29.70 8.24 -0.63
C HIS A 532 -28.25 7.73 -0.64
N ILE A 533 -27.46 8.01 0.40
CA ILE A 533 -26.08 7.54 0.55
C ILE A 533 -26.01 6.00 0.48
N TRP A 534 -26.89 5.31 1.20
CA TRP A 534 -26.93 3.83 1.16
C TRP A 534 -27.35 3.27 -0.20
N ALA A 535 -28.21 3.96 -0.94
CA ALA A 535 -28.62 3.53 -2.27
C ALA A 535 -27.49 3.71 -3.29
N GLU A 536 -26.79 4.84 -3.22
CA GLU A 536 -25.66 5.18 -4.09
C GLU A 536 -24.52 4.18 -3.87
N ALA A 537 -24.07 3.98 -2.62
CA ALA A 537 -23.01 3.03 -2.28
C ALA A 537 -23.40 1.57 -2.60
N GLY A 538 -24.66 1.19 -2.35
CA GLY A 538 -25.16 -0.14 -2.66
C GLY A 538 -25.34 -0.43 -4.16
N ALA A 539 -25.39 0.61 -5.00
CA ALA A 539 -25.36 0.45 -6.47
C ALA A 539 -23.93 0.20 -6.97
N ALA A 540 -22.93 0.76 -6.28
CA ALA A 540 -21.51 0.56 -6.60
C ALA A 540 -20.98 -0.77 -6.03
N ASP A 541 -21.33 -1.10 -4.79
CA ASP A 541 -20.92 -2.33 -4.07
C ASP A 541 -22.15 -3.00 -3.42
N GLY A 542 -22.87 -3.77 -4.23
CA GLY A 542 -24.11 -4.46 -3.80
C GLY A 542 -23.89 -5.53 -2.72
N ASP A 543 -22.65 -5.95 -2.46
CA ASP A 543 -22.34 -7.05 -1.55
C ASP A 543 -21.77 -6.62 -0.19
N ASN A 544 -21.60 -5.33 0.06
CA ASN A 544 -21.08 -4.83 1.32
C ASN A 544 -21.94 -5.26 2.53
N ARG A 545 -21.35 -6.07 3.41
CA ARG A 545 -22.03 -6.70 4.55
C ARG A 545 -22.42 -5.68 5.62
N LEU A 546 -21.52 -4.72 5.94
CA LEU A 546 -21.77 -3.71 6.97
C LEU A 546 -22.91 -2.78 6.55
N LEU A 547 -22.90 -2.32 5.30
CA LEU A 547 -23.96 -1.50 4.73
C LEU A 547 -25.33 -2.17 4.81
N LYS A 548 -25.41 -3.44 4.35
CA LYS A 548 -26.65 -4.24 4.42
C LYS A 548 -27.14 -4.40 5.86
N ALA A 549 -26.26 -4.78 6.78
CA ALA A 549 -26.60 -5.01 8.19
C ALA A 549 -27.07 -3.72 8.88
N THR A 550 -26.36 -2.60 8.65
CA THR A 550 -26.71 -1.28 9.24
C THR A 550 -28.06 -0.81 8.75
N ARG A 551 -28.30 -0.88 7.44
CA ARG A 551 -29.59 -0.49 6.84
C ARG A 551 -30.76 -1.35 7.36
N GLN A 552 -30.58 -2.66 7.44
CA GLN A 552 -31.58 -3.57 7.98
C GLN A 552 -31.89 -3.29 9.46
N ARG A 553 -30.85 -3.14 10.28
CA ARG A 553 -30.97 -2.85 11.72
C ARG A 553 -31.73 -1.54 11.97
N LEU A 554 -31.40 -0.47 11.26
CA LEU A 554 -31.99 0.84 11.48
C LEU A 554 -33.44 0.94 10.96
N ARG A 555 -33.77 0.26 9.86
CA ARG A 555 -35.14 0.17 9.36
C ARG A 555 -36.05 -0.68 10.28
N SER A 556 -35.52 -1.67 10.97
CA SER A 556 -36.28 -2.51 11.91
C SER A 556 -36.53 -1.81 13.25
N THR A 557 -35.70 -0.84 13.64
CA THR A 557 -35.95 0.02 14.78
C THR A 557 -36.81 1.21 14.32
N GLN A 558 -38.11 1.26 14.73
CA GLN A 558 -39.02 2.35 14.37
C GLN A 558 -38.36 3.72 14.58
N GLN A 559 -38.37 4.55 13.54
CA GLN A 559 -37.88 5.91 13.55
C GLN A 559 -38.53 6.67 14.73
N PRO A 560 -37.77 7.38 15.60
CA PRO A 560 -38.36 8.35 16.47
C PRO A 560 -39.05 9.41 15.58
N SER A 561 -40.36 9.61 15.76
CA SER A 561 -41.11 10.63 15.01
C SER A 561 -40.38 11.96 15.13
N ALA A 562 -39.94 12.51 13.99
CA ALA A 562 -39.34 13.83 13.92
C ALA A 562 -40.26 14.86 14.60
N PRO A 563 -39.76 15.80 15.38
CA PRO A 563 -40.57 16.88 15.88
C PRO A 563 -41.15 17.64 14.67
N ALA A 564 -42.47 17.69 14.58
CA ALA A 564 -43.17 18.42 13.54
C ALA A 564 -42.76 19.91 13.60
N GLY A 565 -41.97 20.35 12.60
CA GLY A 565 -41.65 21.75 12.48
C GLY A 565 -40.24 22.15 12.01
N GLN A 566 -39.52 21.31 11.27
CA GLN A 566 -38.33 21.83 10.59
C GLN A 566 -38.60 22.09 9.09
N PRO A 567 -38.21 23.27 8.57
CA PRO A 567 -38.37 23.57 7.15
C PRO A 567 -37.50 22.63 6.31
N ALA A 568 -38.03 22.21 5.17
CA ALA A 568 -37.32 21.41 4.18
C ALA A 568 -35.93 21.99 3.87
N SER A 569 -34.91 21.15 3.90
CA SER A 569 -33.56 21.51 3.49
C SER A 569 -33.60 22.17 2.10
N PRO A 570 -32.84 23.24 1.85
CA PRO A 570 -32.79 23.86 0.55
C PRO A 570 -32.17 22.87 -0.45
N SER A 571 -32.93 22.53 -1.46
CA SER A 571 -32.51 21.77 -2.60
C SER A 571 -31.36 22.48 -3.31
N LYS A 572 -30.27 21.76 -3.55
CA LYS A 572 -29.13 22.11 -4.42
C LYS A 572 -28.34 23.34 -4.01
N SER A 573 -27.34 23.15 -3.18
CA SER A 573 -26.15 23.99 -3.23
C SER A 573 -25.28 23.59 -4.43
N PRO A 574 -24.73 24.57 -5.16
CA PRO A 574 -23.73 24.27 -6.21
C PRO A 574 -22.52 23.61 -5.59
N ALA A 575 -21.83 22.79 -6.39
CA ALA A 575 -20.59 22.12 -6.01
C ALA A 575 -19.65 23.10 -5.30
N PRO A 576 -19.00 22.68 -4.19
CA PRO A 576 -18.10 23.57 -3.48
C PRO A 576 -16.90 23.89 -4.39
N SER A 577 -16.62 25.17 -4.50
CA SER A 577 -15.34 25.67 -5.03
C SER A 577 -14.18 25.07 -4.25
N PRO A 578 -12.98 24.93 -4.86
CA PRO A 578 -11.85 24.23 -4.24
C PRO A 578 -11.47 24.84 -2.89
N ALA A 579 -11.56 24.00 -1.91
CA ALA A 579 -11.04 23.97 -0.56
C ALA A 579 -10.37 25.23 -0.01
N THR A 580 -11.12 25.94 0.81
CA THR A 580 -10.55 26.53 2.03
C THR A 580 -10.22 25.37 2.98
N PRO A 581 -9.03 25.35 3.63
CA PRO A 581 -8.71 24.29 4.58
C PRO A 581 -9.79 24.22 5.66
N PRO A 582 -10.19 23.03 6.12
CA PRO A 582 -11.21 22.91 7.14
C PRO A 582 -10.78 23.71 8.36
N MET A 583 -11.68 24.59 8.82
CA MET A 583 -11.53 25.36 10.04
C MET A 583 -11.19 24.38 11.16
N ARG A 584 -10.11 24.63 11.91
CA ARG A 584 -9.81 23.86 13.13
C ARG A 584 -11.07 23.89 13.99
N LEU A 585 -11.73 22.74 14.09
CA LEU A 585 -12.81 22.61 15.06
C LEU A 585 -12.19 22.74 16.46
N PRO A 586 -12.81 23.48 17.38
CA PRO A 586 -12.28 23.63 18.72
C PRO A 586 -12.18 22.26 19.39
N ALA A 587 -11.07 22.04 20.10
CA ALA A 587 -10.90 20.84 20.91
C ALA A 587 -12.08 20.74 21.91
N PRO A 588 -12.65 19.54 22.11
CA PRO A 588 -13.72 19.37 23.09
C PRO A 588 -13.20 19.79 24.47
N THR A 589 -13.87 20.74 25.09
CA THR A 589 -13.60 21.13 26.49
C THR A 589 -13.95 19.96 27.38
N VAL A 590 -12.93 19.34 27.96
CA VAL A 590 -13.08 18.33 29.01
C VAL A 590 -13.51 19.06 30.27
N ASN A 591 -14.77 18.89 30.68
CA ASN A 591 -15.23 19.11 32.05
C ASN A 591 -15.11 17.82 32.85
#